data_61dd44754a5a4ac9c7a05eddcd029717
#
_entry.id   61dd44754a5a4ac9c7a05eddcd029717
#
_cell.length_a   1.000
_cell.length_b   1.000
_cell.length_c   1.000
_cell.angle_alpha   90.00
_cell.angle_beta   90.00
_cell.angle_gamma   90.00
#
_symmetry.space_group_name_H-M   'P 1'
#
loop_
_entity.id
_entity.type
_entity.pdbx_description
1 polymer ?
#
loop_
_entity_poly.entity_id
_entity_poly.type
_entity_poly.pdbx_seq_one_letter_code
_entity_poly.pdbx_strand_id
1 'polypeptide(L)'
;MKINFSNGEWQVPDHPEIGFIVGDGTGVDITPVALKVLDAAVEKSYSGKRKILWQEILAGEKALKAGAELLSEEALQQIIDLRVVLKGPLETPVGGGHRSLNVTLRQKLDLFACIRPVQYFPSVPNPMKEPEKLDVVIFRENTEDVYAGIEWKEGSAEAGKVIEFLEQEMGKKIRYDSGIGIKPISIMGTKRLVRAAIKYAIENKRKSVTIVHKGNIMKFTEGAFKDWGYQVAQEEFSDYVIKEGEENPSGKIVINDRIADSMFQQLLLRPEEYDVIATTNLNGDYLSDACAAQVGGLGIAPGANINYEQGLAVFEATHGTAPKYAGQDKVNPGSVILSGVMMLELLGWKEAAELIVKAMTKTIQQKRVTYDFARQMEGATLLKCSEFGDAIIGNM
;
A
#
# COMPACT_ATOMS: atom_id res chain seq x y z
N MET A 1 -1.07 21.98 -14.90
CA MET A 1 -2.51 22.19 -14.51
C MET A 1 -2.83 21.27 -13.33
N LYS A 2 -3.58 21.75 -12.33
CA LYS A 2 -3.93 20.92 -11.17
C LYS A 2 -4.96 19.86 -11.51
N ILE A 3 -4.85 18.68 -10.88
CA ILE A 3 -5.89 17.66 -10.90
C ILE A 3 -7.04 18.12 -10.01
N ASN A 4 -8.26 18.00 -10.49
CA ASN A 4 -9.47 18.28 -9.72
C ASN A 4 -10.15 16.99 -9.29
N PHE A 5 -10.94 17.06 -8.22
CA PHE A 5 -11.76 15.96 -7.75
C PHE A 5 -13.18 16.45 -7.48
N SER A 6 -14.15 15.88 -8.16
CA SER A 6 -15.56 16.23 -7.99
C SER A 6 -16.44 15.02 -8.30
N ASN A 7 -17.55 14.90 -7.61
CA ASN A 7 -18.51 13.80 -7.76
C ASN A 7 -17.88 12.40 -7.61
N GLY A 8 -16.83 12.29 -6.79
CA GLY A 8 -16.13 11.01 -6.56
C GLY A 8 -15.12 10.60 -7.65
N GLU A 9 -14.81 11.49 -8.60
CA GLU A 9 -13.92 11.21 -9.72
C GLU A 9 -12.77 12.23 -9.82
N TRP A 10 -11.57 11.74 -10.21
CA TRP A 10 -10.43 12.57 -10.54
C TRP A 10 -10.56 13.10 -11.98
N GLN A 11 -10.51 14.41 -12.13
CA GLN A 11 -10.47 15.10 -13.42
C GLN A 11 -9.00 15.41 -13.75
N VAL A 12 -8.42 14.61 -14.62
CA VAL A 12 -7.00 14.63 -14.93
C VAL A 12 -6.76 15.37 -16.26
N PRO A 13 -6.02 16.50 -16.25
CA PRO A 13 -5.63 17.19 -17.50
C PRO A 13 -4.51 16.42 -18.22
N ASP A 14 -4.24 16.76 -19.48
CA ASP A 14 -3.15 16.13 -20.26
C ASP A 14 -1.74 16.47 -19.69
N HIS A 15 -1.59 17.59 -18.99
CA HIS A 15 -0.35 17.99 -18.33
C HIS A 15 -0.62 18.24 -16.83
N PRO A 16 -0.85 17.18 -16.02
CA PRO A 16 -1.11 17.33 -14.59
C PRO A 16 0.16 17.70 -13.83
N GLU A 17 0.00 18.56 -12.82
CA GLU A 17 0.99 18.74 -11.77
C GLU A 17 0.84 17.59 -10.76
N ILE A 18 1.91 16.82 -10.57
CA ILE A 18 1.95 15.69 -9.66
C ILE A 18 3.09 15.88 -8.67
N GLY A 19 2.80 15.72 -7.39
CA GLY A 19 3.81 15.81 -6.35
C GLY A 19 4.74 14.60 -6.35
N PHE A 20 6.00 14.83 -5.94
CA PHE A 20 6.86 13.72 -5.57
C PHE A 20 7.70 14.05 -4.33
N ILE A 21 7.97 13.02 -3.55
CA ILE A 21 8.87 13.07 -2.39
C ILE A 21 10.01 12.10 -2.68
N VAL A 22 11.25 12.59 -2.71
CA VAL A 22 12.43 11.75 -2.98
C VAL A 22 12.54 10.62 -1.97
N GLY A 23 12.27 10.90 -0.70
CA GLY A 23 12.40 9.96 0.40
C GLY A 23 13.82 9.92 0.98
N ASP A 24 13.98 9.11 2.02
CA ASP A 24 15.19 8.92 2.78
C ASP A 24 15.91 7.62 2.40
N GLY A 25 17.14 7.44 2.86
CA GLY A 25 17.90 6.24 2.60
C GLY A 25 18.00 5.93 1.11
N THR A 26 17.50 4.77 0.69
CA THR A 26 17.50 4.34 -0.72
C THR A 26 16.56 5.15 -1.62
N GLY A 27 15.70 6.00 -1.05
CA GLY A 27 14.85 6.92 -1.80
C GLY A 27 15.60 7.80 -2.77
N VAL A 28 16.82 8.23 -2.42
CA VAL A 28 17.69 9.05 -3.28
C VAL A 28 18.12 8.33 -4.56
N ASP A 29 18.16 7.00 -4.54
CA ASP A 29 18.52 6.16 -5.71
C ASP A 29 17.28 5.80 -6.53
N ILE A 30 16.23 5.27 -5.86
CA ILE A 30 15.09 4.64 -6.54
C ILE A 30 14.08 5.65 -7.11
N THR A 31 13.85 6.77 -6.43
CA THR A 31 12.82 7.73 -6.86
C THR A 31 13.17 8.42 -8.19
N PRO A 32 14.40 8.95 -8.40
CA PRO A 32 14.77 9.51 -9.70
C PRO A 32 14.66 8.51 -10.85
N VAL A 33 14.99 7.24 -10.60
CA VAL A 33 14.86 6.17 -11.60
C VAL A 33 13.39 5.93 -11.93
N ALA A 34 12.51 5.89 -10.94
CA ALA A 34 11.08 5.72 -11.16
C ALA A 34 10.50 6.88 -11.98
N LEU A 35 10.81 8.14 -11.64
CA LEU A 35 10.35 9.30 -12.42
C LEU A 35 10.78 9.19 -13.88
N LYS A 36 12.04 8.81 -14.14
CA LYS A 36 12.59 8.63 -15.49
C LYS A 36 11.85 7.55 -16.29
N VAL A 37 11.54 6.42 -15.65
CA VAL A 37 10.78 5.30 -16.29
C VAL A 37 9.35 5.73 -16.62
N LEU A 38 8.68 6.42 -15.68
CA LEU A 38 7.32 6.92 -15.86
C LEU A 38 7.25 7.95 -17.00
N ASP A 39 8.16 8.92 -17.03
CA ASP A 39 8.23 9.93 -18.11
C ASP A 39 8.46 9.28 -19.48
N ALA A 40 9.38 8.31 -19.56
CA ALA A 40 9.64 7.59 -20.81
C ALA A 40 8.42 6.81 -21.31
N ALA A 41 7.69 6.17 -20.41
CA ALA A 41 6.47 5.43 -20.78
C ALA A 41 5.36 6.37 -21.25
N VAL A 42 5.15 7.49 -20.57
CA VAL A 42 4.15 8.50 -20.94
C VAL A 42 4.50 9.11 -22.32
N GLU A 43 5.75 9.52 -22.54
CA GLU A 43 6.19 10.07 -23.80
C GLU A 43 5.96 9.06 -24.95
N LYS A 44 6.36 7.79 -24.73
CA LYS A 44 6.22 6.75 -25.75
C LYS A 44 4.78 6.38 -26.06
N SER A 45 3.91 6.34 -25.03
CA SER A 45 2.51 5.97 -25.21
C SER A 45 1.66 7.07 -25.85
N TYR A 46 2.00 8.34 -25.61
CA TYR A 46 1.16 9.47 -26.01
C TYR A 46 1.82 10.47 -26.95
N SER A 47 3.09 10.22 -27.36
CA SER A 47 3.82 11.04 -28.36
C SER A 47 3.79 12.54 -28.06
N GLY A 48 4.05 12.91 -26.80
CA GLY A 48 4.08 14.29 -26.30
C GLY A 48 2.72 14.95 -26.03
N LYS A 49 1.60 14.26 -26.31
CA LYS A 49 0.26 14.79 -25.99
C LYS A 49 -0.02 14.85 -24.51
N ARG A 50 0.58 13.95 -23.74
CA ARG A 50 0.49 13.92 -22.28
C ARG A 50 1.88 14.02 -21.66
N LYS A 51 1.99 14.73 -20.54
CA LYS A 51 3.25 14.91 -19.82
C LYS A 51 2.99 15.17 -18.35
N ILE A 52 3.73 14.51 -17.45
CA ILE A 52 3.67 14.81 -16.01
C ILE A 52 4.53 16.04 -15.72
N LEU A 53 3.99 16.98 -14.94
CA LEU A 53 4.70 18.14 -14.43
C LEU A 53 5.04 17.87 -12.95
N TRP A 54 6.22 17.33 -12.71
CA TRP A 54 6.64 16.94 -11.37
C TRP A 54 6.91 18.15 -10.47
N GLN A 55 6.35 18.11 -9.25
CA GLN A 55 6.54 19.11 -8.19
C GLN A 55 7.17 18.45 -6.97
N GLU A 56 8.41 18.80 -6.64
CA GLU A 56 9.07 18.23 -5.46
C GLU A 56 8.47 18.78 -4.18
N ILE A 57 8.13 17.89 -3.26
CA ILE A 57 7.68 18.18 -1.90
C ILE A 57 8.78 17.77 -0.93
N LEU A 58 9.23 18.69 -0.10
CA LEU A 58 10.28 18.42 0.88
C LEU A 58 9.70 17.68 2.08
N ALA A 59 10.23 16.49 2.36
CA ALA A 59 9.92 15.70 3.55
C ALA A 59 11.14 14.86 3.97
N GLY A 60 11.13 14.34 5.19
CA GLY A 60 12.21 13.51 5.74
C GLY A 60 13.50 14.28 5.97
N GLU A 61 14.63 13.60 5.85
CA GLU A 61 15.95 14.21 6.05
C GLU A 61 16.23 15.39 5.12
N LYS A 62 15.69 15.38 3.89
CA LYS A 62 15.89 16.48 2.94
C LYS A 62 15.23 17.76 3.43
N ALA A 63 14.06 17.66 4.06
CA ALA A 63 13.41 18.81 4.70
C ALA A 63 14.23 19.36 5.86
N LEU A 64 14.75 18.48 6.75
CA LEU A 64 15.63 18.90 7.84
C LEU A 64 16.89 19.63 7.35
N LYS A 65 17.53 19.11 6.29
CA LYS A 65 18.71 19.74 5.67
C LYS A 65 18.40 21.12 5.07
N ALA A 66 17.15 21.35 4.68
CA ALA A 66 16.65 22.65 4.21
C ALA A 66 16.17 23.57 5.34
N GLY A 67 16.27 23.16 6.61
CA GLY A 67 15.84 23.92 7.77
C GLY A 67 14.34 23.86 8.07
N ALA A 68 13.62 22.90 7.49
CA ALA A 68 12.20 22.64 7.73
C ALA A 68 12.00 21.44 8.68
N GLU A 69 10.76 21.20 9.10
CA GLU A 69 10.38 19.99 9.84
C GLU A 69 10.38 18.76 8.94
N LEU A 70 10.53 17.56 9.53
CA LEU A 70 10.50 16.27 8.81
C LEU A 70 9.25 16.11 7.92
N LEU A 71 8.12 16.63 8.38
CA LEU A 71 6.85 16.68 7.65
C LEU A 71 6.11 17.95 8.10
N SER A 72 6.37 19.05 7.41
CA SER A 72 5.79 20.35 7.74
C SER A 72 4.32 20.46 7.30
N GLU A 73 3.58 21.40 7.90
CA GLU A 73 2.20 21.69 7.47
C GLU A 73 2.18 22.22 6.03
N GLU A 74 3.23 22.92 5.55
CA GLU A 74 3.35 23.31 4.14
C GLU A 74 3.47 22.09 3.22
N ALA A 75 4.25 21.07 3.61
CA ALA A 75 4.36 19.85 2.83
C ALA A 75 3.01 19.11 2.76
N LEU A 76 2.28 19.04 3.86
CA LEU A 76 0.94 18.47 3.89
C LEU A 76 -0.04 19.26 3.00
N GLN A 77 0.01 20.59 3.04
CA GLN A 77 -0.82 21.43 2.19
C GLN A 77 -0.48 21.27 0.71
N GLN A 78 0.79 21.13 0.35
CA GLN A 78 1.21 20.85 -1.02
C GLN A 78 0.65 19.50 -1.52
N ILE A 79 0.64 18.45 -0.66
CA ILE A 79 0.01 17.17 -1.00
C ILE A 79 -1.49 17.34 -1.25
N ILE A 80 -2.19 18.08 -0.40
CA ILE A 80 -3.63 18.37 -0.55
C ILE A 80 -3.89 19.12 -1.86
N ASP A 81 -3.09 20.12 -2.17
CA ASP A 81 -3.22 20.95 -3.35
C ASP A 81 -2.96 20.22 -4.67
N LEU A 82 -1.99 19.30 -4.67
CA LEU A 82 -1.62 18.47 -5.83
C LEU A 82 -2.46 17.21 -5.97
N ARG A 83 -3.09 16.72 -4.87
CA ARG A 83 -3.95 15.54 -4.79
C ARG A 83 -3.30 14.19 -5.08
N VAL A 84 -2.36 14.15 -6.00
CA VAL A 84 -1.66 12.92 -6.42
C VAL A 84 -0.17 13.09 -6.20
N VAL A 85 0.43 12.16 -5.46
CA VAL A 85 1.85 12.22 -5.09
C VAL A 85 2.49 10.83 -5.21
N LEU A 86 3.70 10.78 -5.79
CA LEU A 86 4.58 9.61 -5.74
C LEU A 86 5.67 9.82 -4.70
N LYS A 87 5.83 8.87 -3.77
CA LYS A 87 6.70 9.05 -2.61
C LYS A 87 7.71 7.91 -2.48
N GLY A 88 8.98 8.25 -2.32
CA GLY A 88 10.00 7.34 -1.81
C GLY A 88 9.79 7.01 -0.32
N PRO A 89 10.55 6.05 0.24
CA PRO A 89 10.44 5.68 1.64
C PRO A 89 10.86 6.84 2.55
N LEU A 90 10.18 7.01 3.69
CA LEU A 90 10.54 8.00 4.72
C LEU A 90 11.00 7.29 5.99
N GLU A 91 12.09 7.77 6.56
CA GLU A 91 12.65 7.23 7.80
C GLU A 91 12.03 7.90 9.02
N THR A 92 11.71 7.07 10.01
CA THR A 92 11.31 7.55 11.31
C THR A 92 12.54 7.53 12.20
N PRO A 93 12.98 8.67 12.77
CA PRO A 93 14.14 8.70 13.65
C PRO A 93 13.97 7.71 14.83
N VAL A 94 14.98 6.89 15.07
CA VAL A 94 15.03 5.96 16.20
C VAL A 94 15.36 6.76 17.46
N GLY A 95 14.43 6.74 18.44
CA GLY A 95 14.58 7.49 19.70
C GLY A 95 13.80 8.81 19.71
N GLY A 96 13.51 9.34 20.91
CA GLY A 96 12.83 10.63 21.06
C GLY A 96 11.30 10.64 20.95
N GLY A 97 10.64 9.48 20.89
CA GLY A 97 9.17 9.41 20.90
C GLY A 97 8.49 9.89 19.62
N HIS A 98 9.22 10.02 18.52
CA HIS A 98 8.65 10.39 17.23
C HIS A 98 7.77 9.27 16.67
N ARG A 99 6.55 9.60 16.28
CA ARG A 99 5.68 8.71 15.51
C ARG A 99 6.24 8.51 14.10
N SER A 100 5.95 7.35 13.51
CA SER A 100 6.27 7.10 12.10
C SER A 100 5.75 8.22 11.20
N LEU A 101 6.64 8.80 10.37
CA LEU A 101 6.26 9.84 9.41
C LEU A 101 5.20 9.33 8.43
N ASN A 102 5.32 8.07 8.01
CA ASN A 102 4.35 7.44 7.12
C ASN A 102 2.97 7.32 7.80
N VAL A 103 2.92 6.91 9.07
CA VAL A 103 1.66 6.85 9.84
C VAL A 103 1.08 8.25 10.04
N THR A 104 1.90 9.23 10.38
CA THR A 104 1.47 10.62 10.54
C THR A 104 0.85 11.17 9.26
N LEU A 105 1.49 10.96 8.12
CA LEU A 105 1.00 11.39 6.80
C LEU A 105 -0.37 10.74 6.49
N ARG A 106 -0.49 9.43 6.69
CA ARG A 106 -1.73 8.69 6.45
C ARG A 106 -2.88 9.17 7.32
N GLN A 107 -2.61 9.47 8.61
CA GLN A 107 -3.61 9.96 9.55
C GLN A 107 -3.98 11.43 9.29
N LYS A 108 -3.00 12.31 9.08
CA LYS A 108 -3.23 13.75 8.82
C LYS A 108 -4.03 14.00 7.55
N LEU A 109 -3.83 13.21 6.51
CA LEU A 109 -4.54 13.29 5.24
C LEU A 109 -5.72 12.32 5.14
N ASP A 110 -6.00 11.60 6.22
CA ASP A 110 -7.06 10.57 6.28
C ASP A 110 -7.03 9.60 5.09
N LEU A 111 -5.83 9.13 4.72
CA LEU A 111 -5.63 8.18 3.62
C LEU A 111 -6.05 6.77 4.05
N PHE A 112 -7.36 6.57 4.18
CA PHE A 112 -7.93 5.41 4.88
C PHE A 112 -7.78 4.07 4.18
N ALA A 113 -7.54 4.05 2.88
CA ALA A 113 -7.37 2.82 2.12
C ALA A 113 -5.90 2.66 1.68
N CYS A 114 -5.18 1.72 2.29
CA CYS A 114 -3.88 1.28 1.82
C CYS A 114 -4.08 0.10 0.87
N ILE A 115 -3.69 0.27 -0.40
CA ILE A 115 -3.90 -0.71 -1.46
C ILE A 115 -2.56 -1.31 -1.83
N ARG A 116 -2.44 -2.63 -1.72
CA ARG A 116 -1.21 -3.39 -1.99
C ARG A 116 -1.51 -4.55 -2.94
N PRO A 117 -1.37 -4.37 -4.25
CA PRO A 117 -1.43 -5.46 -5.21
C PRO A 117 -0.24 -6.39 -5.02
N VAL A 118 -0.51 -7.69 -5.10
CA VAL A 118 0.51 -8.73 -5.07
C VAL A 118 0.33 -9.61 -6.30
N GLN A 119 1.28 -9.57 -7.19
CA GLN A 119 1.29 -10.32 -8.44
C GLN A 119 2.68 -10.88 -8.73
N TYR A 120 2.72 -12.09 -9.27
CA TYR A 120 3.98 -12.70 -9.72
C TYR A 120 4.44 -12.16 -11.06
N PHE A 121 5.71 -11.81 -11.15
CA PHE A 121 6.37 -11.50 -12.43
C PHE A 121 7.14 -12.72 -12.92
N PRO A 122 6.90 -13.19 -14.16
CA PRO A 122 7.58 -14.38 -14.70
C PRO A 122 9.09 -14.31 -14.58
N SER A 123 9.69 -15.41 -14.12
CA SER A 123 11.12 -15.58 -13.85
C SER A 123 11.65 -14.94 -12.57
N VAL A 124 10.85 -14.25 -11.77
CA VAL A 124 11.28 -13.77 -10.46
C VAL A 124 11.50 -14.96 -9.52
N PRO A 125 12.66 -15.03 -8.83
CA PRO A 125 12.89 -16.05 -7.82
C PRO A 125 11.91 -15.94 -6.66
N ASN A 126 11.29 -17.04 -6.27
CA ASN A 126 10.27 -17.05 -5.21
C ASN A 126 10.21 -18.44 -4.53
N PRO A 127 9.62 -18.55 -3.33
CA PRO A 127 9.51 -19.81 -2.58
C PRO A 127 8.29 -20.66 -2.93
N MET A 128 7.33 -20.14 -3.73
CA MET A 128 6.10 -20.87 -4.06
C MET A 128 6.30 -21.90 -5.18
N LYS A 129 5.48 -22.96 -5.18
CA LYS A 129 5.46 -23.94 -6.26
C LYS A 129 4.80 -23.41 -7.53
N GLU A 130 3.73 -22.63 -7.38
CA GLU A 130 2.91 -22.08 -8.47
C GLU A 130 2.62 -20.59 -8.17
N PRO A 131 3.67 -19.72 -8.23
CA PRO A 131 3.53 -18.32 -7.82
C PRO A 131 2.57 -17.52 -8.72
N GLU A 132 2.36 -17.96 -9.96
CA GLU A 132 1.43 -17.36 -10.91
C GLU A 132 -0.03 -17.45 -10.49
N LYS A 133 -0.36 -18.31 -9.52
CA LYS A 133 -1.69 -18.41 -8.94
C LYS A 133 -1.98 -17.33 -7.89
N LEU A 134 -0.95 -16.66 -7.37
CA LEU A 134 -1.12 -15.57 -6.42
C LEU A 134 -1.27 -14.24 -7.18
N ASP A 135 -2.50 -13.79 -7.30
CA ASP A 135 -2.89 -12.49 -7.85
C ASP A 135 -3.98 -11.90 -6.97
N VAL A 136 -3.56 -11.19 -5.91
CA VAL A 136 -4.48 -10.61 -4.93
C VAL A 136 -4.22 -9.11 -4.77
N VAL A 137 -5.27 -8.38 -4.38
CA VAL A 137 -5.17 -6.97 -4.02
C VAL A 137 -5.64 -6.78 -2.59
N ILE A 138 -4.73 -6.34 -1.72
CA ILE A 138 -5.00 -6.15 -0.30
C ILE A 138 -5.42 -4.70 -0.04
N PHE A 139 -6.63 -4.52 0.46
CA PHE A 139 -7.17 -3.28 1.01
C PHE A 139 -6.98 -3.32 2.53
N ARG A 140 -5.96 -2.62 3.00
CA ARG A 140 -5.61 -2.49 4.42
C ARG A 140 -6.23 -1.22 4.96
N GLU A 141 -6.99 -1.29 6.05
CA GLU A 141 -7.36 -0.10 6.82
C GLU A 141 -6.10 0.62 7.29
N ASN A 142 -6.09 1.94 7.30
CA ASN A 142 -4.84 2.68 7.36
C ASN A 142 -4.80 3.79 8.42
N THR A 143 -5.88 4.01 9.17
CA THR A 143 -6.02 5.18 10.06
C THR A 143 -6.28 4.83 11.53
N GLU A 144 -6.70 3.62 11.82
CA GLU A 144 -7.03 3.16 13.18
C GLU A 144 -6.27 1.86 13.54
N ASP A 145 -6.83 1.01 14.37
CA ASP A 145 -6.18 -0.18 14.92
C ASP A 145 -5.08 0.21 15.94
N VAL A 146 -4.13 -0.65 16.22
CA VAL A 146 -2.97 -0.35 17.09
C VAL A 146 -2.10 0.78 16.52
N TYR A 147 -2.20 1.04 15.23
CA TYR A 147 -1.55 2.17 14.54
C TYR A 147 -2.11 3.54 14.95
N ALA A 148 -3.22 3.60 15.66
CA ALA A 148 -3.69 4.83 16.30
C ALA A 148 -2.64 5.39 17.30
N GLY A 149 -1.70 4.53 17.75
CA GLY A 149 -0.59 4.93 18.62
C GLY A 149 -1.06 5.41 19.98
N ILE A 150 -2.18 4.87 20.48
CA ILE A 150 -2.71 5.17 21.81
C ILE A 150 -2.13 4.12 22.75
N GLU A 151 -0.98 4.44 23.33
CA GLU A 151 -0.27 3.51 24.20
C GLU A 151 0.50 4.22 25.32
N TRP A 152 0.74 3.51 26.41
CA TRP A 152 1.48 3.99 27.56
C TRP A 152 2.48 2.94 28.02
N LYS A 153 3.67 3.43 28.36
CA LYS A 153 4.77 2.60 28.85
C LYS A 153 4.45 2.01 30.22
N GLU A 154 4.90 0.77 30.45
CA GLU A 154 4.85 0.14 31.77
C GLU A 154 5.50 1.04 32.85
N GLY A 155 4.89 1.08 34.04
CA GLY A 155 5.36 1.89 35.16
C GLY A 155 5.13 3.39 35.04
N SER A 156 4.56 3.87 33.91
CA SER A 156 4.15 5.29 33.79
C SER A 156 2.89 5.56 34.63
N ALA A 157 2.74 6.82 35.06
CA ALA A 157 1.56 7.23 35.85
C ALA A 157 0.26 7.05 35.04
N GLU A 158 0.32 7.26 33.75
CA GLU A 158 -0.80 7.11 32.81
C GLU A 158 -1.21 5.65 32.64
N ALA A 159 -0.26 4.72 32.49
CA ALA A 159 -0.54 3.29 32.45
C ALA A 159 -1.19 2.83 33.73
N GLY A 160 -0.67 3.29 34.91
CA GLY A 160 -1.26 3.03 36.19
C GLY A 160 -2.74 3.48 36.30
N LYS A 161 -3.05 4.71 35.87
CA LYS A 161 -4.43 5.23 35.83
C LYS A 161 -5.36 4.39 34.96
N VAL A 162 -4.90 3.96 33.79
CA VAL A 162 -5.72 3.10 32.87
C VAL A 162 -5.97 1.74 33.51
N ILE A 163 -4.95 1.13 34.13
CA ILE A 163 -5.08 -0.16 34.82
C ILE A 163 -6.06 -0.05 35.97
N GLU A 164 -5.91 0.96 36.84
CA GLU A 164 -6.81 1.22 37.97
C GLU A 164 -8.25 1.46 37.50
N PHE A 165 -8.46 2.29 36.48
CA PHE A 165 -9.79 2.54 35.90
C PHE A 165 -10.44 1.23 35.41
N LEU A 166 -9.70 0.41 34.67
CA LEU A 166 -10.21 -0.85 34.15
C LEU A 166 -10.53 -1.85 35.27
N GLU A 167 -9.75 -1.85 36.34
CA GLU A 167 -10.02 -2.73 37.48
C GLU A 167 -11.21 -2.23 38.33
N GLN A 168 -11.24 -0.95 38.66
CA GLN A 168 -12.24 -0.38 39.58
C GLN A 168 -13.60 -0.17 38.91
N GLU A 169 -13.61 0.37 37.69
CA GLU A 169 -14.84 0.74 36.97
C GLU A 169 -15.36 -0.35 36.03
N MET A 170 -14.46 -1.17 35.48
CA MET A 170 -14.81 -2.17 34.47
C MET A 170 -14.66 -3.62 34.96
N GLY A 171 -14.11 -3.85 36.14
CA GLY A 171 -13.88 -5.18 36.71
C GLY A 171 -12.87 -6.02 35.92
N LYS A 172 -11.95 -5.37 35.20
CA LYS A 172 -10.94 -6.04 34.32
C LYS A 172 -9.56 -5.94 34.96
N LYS A 173 -9.00 -7.06 35.36
CA LYS A 173 -7.65 -7.13 35.94
C LYS A 173 -6.58 -7.22 34.90
N ILE A 174 -5.60 -6.34 34.98
CA ILE A 174 -4.39 -6.33 34.15
C ILE A 174 -3.19 -6.41 35.11
N ARG A 175 -2.12 -7.07 34.72
CA ARG A 175 -0.89 -7.11 35.49
C ARG A 175 -0.33 -5.69 35.61
N TYR A 176 0.09 -5.33 36.83
CA TYR A 176 0.48 -3.95 37.14
C TYR A 176 1.76 -3.48 36.43
N ASP A 177 2.59 -4.41 35.99
CA ASP A 177 3.80 -4.19 35.22
C ASP A 177 3.59 -4.25 33.69
N SER A 178 2.36 -3.98 33.24
CA SER A 178 2.03 -4.01 31.83
C SER A 178 2.15 -2.64 31.16
N GLY A 179 2.69 -2.61 29.93
CA GLY A 179 2.38 -1.54 28.98
C GLY A 179 0.95 -1.71 28.46
N ILE A 180 0.28 -0.60 28.16
CA ILE A 180 -1.13 -0.60 27.71
C ILE A 180 -1.21 0.02 26.32
N GLY A 181 -1.89 -0.67 25.39
CA GLY A 181 -2.22 -0.17 24.06
C GLY A 181 -3.70 -0.32 23.76
N ILE A 182 -4.26 0.64 23.02
CA ILE A 182 -5.67 0.66 22.61
C ILE A 182 -5.76 0.29 21.12
N LYS A 183 -6.68 -0.63 20.80
CA LYS A 183 -6.99 -1.07 19.44
C LYS A 183 -8.41 -0.62 19.06
N PRO A 184 -8.59 0.60 18.53
CA PRO A 184 -9.90 1.05 18.08
C PRO A 184 -10.18 0.48 16.68
N ILE A 185 -11.41 -0.01 16.47
CA ILE A 185 -11.96 -0.36 15.16
C ILE A 185 -13.35 0.26 15.09
N SER A 186 -13.59 1.14 14.11
CA SER A 186 -14.83 1.90 14.00
C SER A 186 -15.74 1.41 12.88
N ILE A 187 -17.03 1.69 13.00
CA ILE A 187 -18.03 1.44 11.94
C ILE A 187 -17.65 2.22 10.68
N MET A 188 -17.30 3.49 10.84
CA MET A 188 -16.97 4.39 9.73
C MET A 188 -15.71 3.90 9.00
N GLY A 189 -14.61 3.65 9.72
CA GLY A 189 -13.35 3.17 9.16
C GLY A 189 -13.53 1.84 8.42
N THR A 190 -14.28 0.91 9.02
CA THR A 190 -14.57 -0.40 8.42
C THR A 190 -15.40 -0.26 7.14
N LYS A 191 -16.56 0.43 7.22
CA LYS A 191 -17.49 0.51 6.09
C LYS A 191 -16.87 1.22 4.89
N ARG A 192 -16.11 2.30 5.08
CA ARG A 192 -15.47 3.02 3.96
C ARG A 192 -14.38 2.19 3.28
N LEU A 193 -13.60 1.39 4.05
CA LEU A 193 -12.59 0.50 3.48
C LEU A 193 -13.22 -0.62 2.67
N VAL A 194 -14.18 -1.35 3.26
CA VAL A 194 -14.84 -2.47 2.57
C VAL A 194 -15.61 -1.99 1.35
N ARG A 195 -16.24 -0.81 1.42
CA ARG A 195 -16.87 -0.15 0.25
C ARG A 195 -15.85 0.09 -0.87
N ALA A 196 -14.66 0.60 -0.55
CA ALA A 196 -13.60 0.80 -1.52
C ALA A 196 -13.13 -0.53 -2.15
N ALA A 197 -12.97 -1.58 -1.35
CA ALA A 197 -12.59 -2.90 -1.82
C ALA A 197 -13.64 -3.52 -2.77
N ILE A 198 -14.94 -3.41 -2.44
CA ILE A 198 -16.03 -3.91 -3.29
C ILE A 198 -16.10 -3.11 -4.60
N LYS A 199 -16.01 -1.77 -4.54
CA LYS A 199 -15.99 -0.93 -5.76
C LYS A 199 -14.82 -1.32 -6.68
N TYR A 200 -13.63 -1.48 -6.11
CA TYR A 200 -12.47 -1.95 -6.87
C TYR A 200 -12.73 -3.32 -7.52
N ALA A 201 -13.34 -4.26 -6.79
CA ALA A 201 -13.66 -5.58 -7.33
C ALA A 201 -14.64 -5.50 -8.50
N ILE A 202 -15.65 -4.62 -8.43
CA ILE A 202 -16.61 -4.39 -9.52
C ILE A 202 -15.91 -3.79 -10.76
N GLU A 203 -15.16 -2.71 -10.57
CA GLU A 203 -14.48 -1.98 -11.65
C GLU A 203 -13.42 -2.83 -12.37
N ASN A 204 -12.73 -3.69 -11.62
CA ASN A 204 -11.67 -4.55 -12.13
C ASN A 204 -12.13 -5.99 -12.42
N LYS A 205 -13.44 -6.26 -12.37
CA LYS A 205 -14.05 -7.58 -12.68
C LYS A 205 -13.44 -8.72 -11.86
N ARG A 206 -13.11 -8.43 -10.58
CA ARG A 206 -12.60 -9.40 -9.63
C ARG A 206 -13.73 -10.33 -9.15
N LYS A 207 -13.39 -11.54 -8.72
CA LYS A 207 -14.37 -12.61 -8.44
C LYS A 207 -14.85 -12.65 -6.99
N SER A 208 -14.00 -12.19 -6.06
CA SER A 208 -14.31 -12.24 -4.64
C SER A 208 -13.73 -11.06 -3.85
N VAL A 209 -14.37 -10.76 -2.71
CA VAL A 209 -13.82 -9.91 -1.66
C VAL A 209 -13.84 -10.70 -0.36
N THR A 210 -12.65 -10.95 0.19
CA THR A 210 -12.45 -11.69 1.44
C THR A 210 -12.19 -10.74 2.59
N ILE A 211 -13.05 -10.76 3.60
CA ILE A 211 -12.87 -9.98 4.83
C ILE A 211 -11.97 -10.78 5.78
N VAL A 212 -10.77 -10.28 6.05
CA VAL A 212 -9.79 -10.95 6.92
C VAL A 212 -9.77 -10.33 8.31
N HIS A 213 -9.91 -11.15 9.35
CA HIS A 213 -10.10 -10.70 10.73
C HIS A 213 -9.64 -11.75 11.76
N LYS A 214 -9.51 -11.35 13.02
CA LYS A 214 -9.29 -12.25 14.17
C LYS A 214 -10.49 -12.22 15.14
N GLY A 215 -11.70 -12.20 14.61
CA GLY A 215 -12.95 -12.01 15.36
C GLY A 215 -13.34 -13.15 16.30
N ASN A 216 -12.76 -14.34 16.17
CA ASN A 216 -12.94 -15.43 17.13
C ASN A 216 -12.33 -15.10 18.50
N ILE A 217 -11.32 -14.22 18.57
CA ILE A 217 -10.67 -13.74 19.78
C ILE A 217 -11.15 -12.32 20.14
N MET A 218 -11.05 -11.38 19.19
CA MET A 218 -11.38 -9.96 19.37
C MET A 218 -12.78 -9.67 18.82
N LYS A 219 -13.82 -10.10 19.56
CA LYS A 219 -15.21 -10.12 19.08
C LYS A 219 -15.77 -8.74 18.75
N PHE A 220 -15.44 -7.73 19.54
CA PHE A 220 -16.00 -6.37 19.44
C PHE A 220 -15.15 -5.37 18.66
N THR A 221 -14.01 -5.81 18.14
CA THR A 221 -13.15 -5.08 17.23
C THR A 221 -13.05 -5.83 15.90
N GLU A 222 -12.22 -6.85 15.80
CA GLU A 222 -12.04 -7.63 14.58
C GLU A 222 -13.32 -8.37 14.13
N GLY A 223 -14.10 -8.92 15.08
CA GLY A 223 -15.39 -9.54 14.79
C GLY A 223 -16.41 -8.54 14.28
N ALA A 224 -16.44 -7.35 14.91
CA ALA A 224 -17.28 -6.25 14.45
C ALA A 224 -16.87 -5.74 13.06
N PHE A 225 -15.57 -5.66 12.76
CA PHE A 225 -15.06 -5.36 11.41
C PHE A 225 -15.67 -6.30 10.36
N LYS A 226 -15.65 -7.61 10.63
CA LYS A 226 -16.29 -8.60 9.75
C LYS A 226 -17.79 -8.31 9.57
N ASP A 227 -18.51 -8.13 10.68
CA ASP A 227 -19.96 -7.97 10.64
C ASP A 227 -20.38 -6.68 9.90
N TRP A 228 -19.68 -5.56 10.14
CA TRP A 228 -19.89 -4.30 9.40
C TRP A 228 -19.49 -4.40 7.94
N GLY A 229 -18.48 -5.21 7.61
CA GLY A 229 -18.10 -5.50 6.23
C GLY A 229 -19.21 -6.23 5.48
N TYR A 230 -19.80 -7.26 6.06
CA TYR A 230 -20.99 -7.92 5.47
C TYR A 230 -22.18 -6.98 5.38
N GLN A 231 -22.38 -6.12 6.39
CA GLN A 231 -23.47 -5.16 6.38
C GLN A 231 -23.38 -4.19 5.19
N VAL A 232 -22.20 -3.60 4.93
CA VAL A 232 -22.04 -2.70 3.78
C VAL A 232 -22.21 -3.43 2.45
N ALA A 233 -21.74 -4.67 2.35
CA ALA A 233 -21.91 -5.48 1.15
C ALA A 233 -23.40 -5.71 0.85
N GLN A 234 -24.19 -6.02 1.86
CA GLN A 234 -25.63 -6.27 1.71
C GLN A 234 -26.42 -4.98 1.49
N GLU A 235 -26.15 -3.91 2.25
CA GLU A 235 -26.91 -2.66 2.20
C GLU A 235 -26.65 -1.84 0.92
N GLU A 236 -25.42 -1.84 0.41
CA GLU A 236 -25.01 -0.94 -0.67
C GLU A 236 -24.73 -1.66 -2.00
N PHE A 237 -24.47 -2.97 -1.99
CA PHE A 237 -24.00 -3.71 -3.16
C PHE A 237 -24.75 -5.01 -3.45
N SER A 238 -25.93 -5.24 -2.88
CA SER A 238 -26.71 -6.48 -3.06
C SER A 238 -26.95 -6.87 -4.53
N ASP A 239 -26.96 -5.93 -5.46
CA ASP A 239 -27.08 -6.18 -6.89
C ASP A 239 -25.82 -6.78 -7.52
N TYR A 240 -24.64 -6.54 -6.93
CA TYR A 240 -23.32 -6.91 -7.46
C TYR A 240 -22.66 -8.06 -6.70
N VAL A 241 -23.06 -8.29 -5.45
CA VAL A 241 -22.40 -9.25 -4.57
C VAL A 241 -23.35 -10.35 -4.10
N ILE A 242 -22.75 -11.46 -3.64
CA ILE A 242 -23.45 -12.57 -3.01
C ILE A 242 -22.57 -13.13 -1.88
N LYS A 243 -23.20 -13.70 -0.87
CA LYS A 243 -22.46 -14.34 0.23
C LYS A 243 -21.96 -15.72 -0.17
N GLU A 244 -20.79 -16.12 0.33
CA GLU A 244 -20.24 -17.46 0.14
C GLU A 244 -21.26 -18.55 0.55
N GLY A 245 -21.40 -19.56 -0.29
CA GLY A 245 -22.33 -20.69 -0.05
C GLY A 245 -23.75 -20.49 -0.61
N GLU A 246 -24.08 -19.31 -1.11
CA GLU A 246 -25.34 -19.07 -1.83
C GLU A 246 -25.20 -19.42 -3.33
N GLU A 247 -26.32 -19.82 -3.98
CA GLU A 247 -26.33 -20.08 -5.41
C GLU A 247 -26.02 -18.79 -6.20
N ASN A 248 -25.03 -18.84 -7.11
CA ASN A 248 -24.55 -17.68 -7.87
C ASN A 248 -24.72 -17.87 -9.41
N PRO A 249 -25.95 -17.99 -9.92
CA PRO A 249 -26.18 -18.18 -11.36
C PRO A 249 -25.81 -16.95 -12.21
N SER A 250 -25.77 -15.76 -11.60
CA SER A 250 -25.46 -14.49 -12.27
C SER A 250 -23.99 -14.11 -12.25
N GLY A 251 -23.12 -14.90 -11.59
CA GLY A 251 -21.69 -14.61 -11.52
C GLY A 251 -21.34 -13.35 -10.72
N LYS A 252 -22.11 -13.04 -9.66
CA LYS A 252 -21.83 -11.95 -8.75
C LYS A 252 -20.51 -12.16 -8.00
N ILE A 253 -19.94 -11.07 -7.49
CA ILE A 253 -18.74 -11.10 -6.64
C ILE A 253 -19.07 -11.81 -5.32
N VAL A 254 -18.27 -12.78 -4.95
CA VAL A 254 -18.47 -13.54 -3.70
C VAL A 254 -17.86 -12.78 -2.54
N ILE A 255 -18.68 -12.49 -1.52
CA ILE A 255 -18.20 -11.95 -0.24
C ILE A 255 -18.03 -13.13 0.73
N ASN A 256 -16.83 -13.29 1.23
CA ASN A 256 -16.50 -14.30 2.24
C ASN A 256 -15.64 -13.71 3.36
N ASP A 257 -15.37 -14.49 4.40
CA ASP A 257 -14.45 -14.09 5.47
C ASP A 257 -13.47 -15.20 5.82
N ARG A 258 -12.31 -14.82 6.33
CA ARG A 258 -11.29 -15.75 6.85
C ARG A 258 -10.66 -15.20 8.12
N ILE A 259 -10.39 -16.11 9.06
CA ILE A 259 -9.56 -15.80 10.23
C ILE A 259 -8.12 -15.55 9.74
N ALA A 260 -7.46 -14.51 10.27
CA ALA A 260 -6.17 -14.02 9.79
C ALA A 260 -5.09 -15.11 9.69
N ASP A 261 -4.91 -15.92 10.72
CA ASP A 261 -3.94 -17.03 10.69
C ASP A 261 -4.29 -18.10 9.64
N SER A 262 -5.57 -18.37 9.42
CA SER A 262 -6.02 -19.23 8.32
C SER A 262 -5.69 -18.60 6.96
N MET A 263 -5.87 -17.27 6.82
CA MET A 263 -5.59 -16.57 5.56
C MET A 263 -4.12 -16.65 5.16
N PHE A 264 -3.17 -16.53 6.10
CA PHE A 264 -1.75 -16.75 5.84
C PHE A 264 -1.47 -18.15 5.26
N GLN A 265 -2.15 -19.16 5.78
CA GLN A 265 -2.03 -20.53 5.29
C GLN A 265 -2.68 -20.68 3.92
N GLN A 266 -3.89 -20.13 3.72
CA GLN A 266 -4.65 -20.27 2.48
C GLN A 266 -3.94 -19.65 1.29
N LEU A 267 -3.38 -18.44 1.43
CA LEU A 267 -2.64 -17.75 0.37
C LEU A 267 -1.35 -18.49 -0.06
N LEU A 268 -0.82 -19.37 0.80
CA LEU A 268 0.31 -20.21 0.45
C LEU A 268 -0.13 -21.52 -0.24
N LEU A 269 -1.28 -22.09 0.16
CA LEU A 269 -1.72 -23.42 -0.27
C LEU A 269 -2.71 -23.38 -1.43
N ARG A 270 -3.56 -22.37 -1.51
CA ARG A 270 -4.66 -22.23 -2.48
C ARG A 270 -4.90 -20.77 -2.85
N PRO A 271 -3.87 -20.04 -3.33
CA PRO A 271 -3.96 -18.60 -3.58
C PRO A 271 -5.05 -18.25 -4.62
N GLU A 272 -5.32 -19.12 -5.58
CA GLU A 272 -6.29 -18.94 -6.65
C GLU A 272 -7.76 -18.82 -6.19
N GLU A 273 -8.06 -19.17 -4.93
CA GLU A 273 -9.39 -19.01 -4.33
C GLU A 273 -9.66 -17.57 -3.88
N TYR A 274 -8.64 -16.71 -3.84
CA TYR A 274 -8.70 -15.35 -3.29
C TYR A 274 -8.36 -14.30 -4.34
N ASP A 275 -9.00 -13.14 -4.22
CA ASP A 275 -8.86 -12.09 -5.22
C ASP A 275 -8.66 -10.71 -4.54
N VAL A 276 -9.70 -10.06 -4.05
CA VAL A 276 -9.57 -8.84 -3.25
C VAL A 276 -9.70 -9.17 -1.77
N ILE A 277 -8.82 -8.60 -0.95
CA ILE A 277 -8.80 -8.81 0.51
C ILE A 277 -9.03 -7.49 1.20
N ALA A 278 -10.03 -7.41 2.09
CA ALA A 278 -10.26 -6.26 2.96
C ALA A 278 -9.94 -6.64 4.41
N THR A 279 -9.09 -5.87 5.09
CA THR A 279 -8.62 -6.25 6.42
C THR A 279 -8.26 -5.04 7.28
N THR A 280 -8.15 -5.26 8.60
CA THR A 280 -7.70 -4.28 9.58
C THR A 280 -6.24 -3.90 9.36
N ASN A 281 -5.80 -2.80 9.98
CA ASN A 281 -4.48 -2.22 9.73
C ASN A 281 -3.33 -3.19 10.02
N LEU A 282 -3.25 -3.77 11.21
CA LEU A 282 -2.17 -4.67 11.60
C LEU A 282 -2.15 -5.95 10.75
N ASN A 283 -3.31 -6.59 10.57
CA ASN A 283 -3.41 -7.79 9.74
C ASN A 283 -2.98 -7.51 8.30
N GLY A 284 -3.37 -6.37 7.75
CA GLY A 284 -3.01 -5.96 6.40
C GLY A 284 -1.51 -5.69 6.22
N ASP A 285 -0.85 -5.15 7.25
CA ASP A 285 0.59 -4.97 7.26
C ASP A 285 1.33 -6.31 7.14
N TYR A 286 1.03 -7.21 8.07
CA TYR A 286 1.65 -8.54 8.07
C TYR A 286 1.36 -9.34 6.79
N LEU A 287 0.09 -9.35 6.37
CA LEU A 287 -0.36 -10.16 5.24
C LEU A 287 0.26 -9.70 3.92
N SER A 288 0.34 -8.39 3.68
CA SER A 288 0.89 -7.87 2.43
C SER A 288 2.37 -8.16 2.27
N ASP A 289 3.16 -8.06 3.36
CA ASP A 289 4.59 -8.36 3.31
C ASP A 289 4.84 -9.87 3.13
N ALA A 290 4.01 -10.71 3.79
CA ALA A 290 4.06 -12.17 3.59
C ALA A 290 3.73 -12.55 2.14
N CYS A 291 2.70 -11.95 1.54
CA CYS A 291 2.35 -12.19 0.14
C CYS A 291 3.42 -11.68 -0.83
N ALA A 292 3.98 -10.49 -0.58
CA ALA A 292 5.09 -9.96 -1.39
C ALA A 292 6.30 -10.90 -1.38
N ALA A 293 6.65 -11.45 -0.21
CA ALA A 293 7.73 -12.44 -0.10
C ALA A 293 7.46 -13.71 -0.93
N GLN A 294 6.20 -14.13 -1.02
CA GLN A 294 5.79 -15.31 -1.80
C GLN A 294 6.00 -15.14 -3.30
N VAL A 295 5.94 -13.93 -3.84
CA VAL A 295 6.10 -13.65 -5.27
C VAL A 295 7.45 -13.04 -5.65
N GLY A 296 8.38 -12.93 -4.70
CA GLY A 296 9.74 -12.48 -5.00
C GLY A 296 10.28 -11.34 -4.13
N GLY A 297 9.47 -10.78 -3.25
CA GLY A 297 9.89 -9.83 -2.22
C GLY A 297 9.44 -8.39 -2.44
N LEU A 298 9.78 -7.57 -1.45
CA LEU A 298 9.33 -6.17 -1.35
C LEU A 298 9.88 -5.25 -2.46
N GLY A 299 10.98 -5.64 -3.14
CA GLY A 299 11.56 -4.86 -4.24
C GLY A 299 10.65 -4.66 -5.45
N ILE A 300 9.57 -5.45 -5.56
CA ILE A 300 8.55 -5.35 -6.61
C ILE A 300 7.12 -5.26 -6.02
N ALA A 301 6.98 -4.89 -4.76
CA ALA A 301 5.68 -4.74 -4.10
C ALA A 301 5.26 -3.26 -4.09
N PRO A 302 4.26 -2.86 -4.91
CA PRO A 302 3.77 -1.49 -4.93
C PRO A 302 2.78 -1.20 -3.81
N GLY A 303 2.54 0.08 -3.55
CA GLY A 303 1.52 0.53 -2.62
C GLY A 303 0.91 1.88 -2.98
N ALA A 304 -0.35 2.04 -2.60
CA ALA A 304 -1.05 3.32 -2.64
C ALA A 304 -1.80 3.54 -1.33
N ASN A 305 -1.88 4.80 -0.90
CA ASN A 305 -2.69 5.23 0.22
C ASN A 305 -3.68 6.27 -0.29
N ILE A 306 -4.97 5.96 -0.23
CA ILE A 306 -6.00 6.75 -0.92
C ILE A 306 -7.11 7.17 0.03
N ASN A 307 -7.51 8.43 -0.07
CA ASN A 307 -8.77 8.95 0.44
C ASN A 307 -9.73 9.16 -0.74
N TYR A 308 -10.61 8.19 -0.96
CA TYR A 308 -11.60 8.24 -2.05
C TYR A 308 -12.70 9.27 -1.84
N GLU A 309 -12.87 9.79 -0.62
CA GLU A 309 -13.89 10.79 -0.31
C GLU A 309 -13.40 12.20 -0.63
N GLN A 310 -12.11 12.46 -0.40
CA GLN A 310 -11.48 13.77 -0.65
C GLN A 310 -10.70 13.83 -1.97
N GLY A 311 -10.47 12.69 -2.62
CA GLY A 311 -9.67 12.60 -3.83
C GLY A 311 -8.19 12.90 -3.58
N LEU A 312 -7.60 12.26 -2.56
CA LEU A 312 -6.17 12.32 -2.26
C LEU A 312 -5.55 10.95 -2.44
N ALA A 313 -4.40 10.88 -3.12
CA ALA A 313 -3.71 9.62 -3.38
C ALA A 313 -2.20 9.79 -3.26
N VAL A 314 -1.57 9.00 -2.40
CA VAL A 314 -0.12 8.94 -2.21
C VAL A 314 0.36 7.52 -2.55
N PHE A 315 1.13 7.41 -3.61
CA PHE A 315 1.71 6.16 -4.09
C PHE A 315 3.12 6.00 -3.53
N GLU A 316 3.44 4.85 -2.96
CA GLU A 316 4.73 4.65 -2.28
C GLU A 316 5.24 3.23 -2.40
N ALA A 317 6.58 3.07 -2.39
CA ALA A 317 7.19 1.76 -2.19
C ALA A 317 6.81 1.20 -0.81
N THR A 318 6.54 -0.10 -0.75
CA THR A 318 6.14 -0.76 0.51
C THR A 318 7.30 -1.07 1.43
N HIS A 319 8.55 -1.09 0.90
CA HIS A 319 9.75 -1.33 1.70
C HIS A 319 10.23 -0.07 2.45
N GLY A 320 11.05 -0.27 3.49
CA GLY A 320 11.66 0.80 4.27
C GLY A 320 12.84 1.47 3.57
N THR A 321 13.50 2.39 4.28
CA THR A 321 14.58 3.25 3.78
C THR A 321 15.91 2.54 3.53
N ALA A 322 16.18 1.42 4.21
CA ALA A 322 17.42 0.64 4.12
C ALA A 322 18.70 1.53 4.03
N PRO A 323 18.99 2.39 5.04
CA PRO A 323 19.96 3.47 4.94
C PRO A 323 21.38 3.00 4.63
N LYS A 324 21.71 1.77 4.99
CA LYS A 324 23.03 1.17 4.66
C LYS A 324 23.32 1.04 3.16
N TYR A 325 22.30 1.16 2.31
CA TYR A 325 22.43 1.06 0.86
C TYR A 325 22.24 2.42 0.14
N ALA A 326 21.96 3.47 0.88
CA ALA A 326 21.72 4.81 0.33
C ALA A 326 22.90 5.30 -0.51
N GLY A 327 22.63 5.86 -1.68
CA GLY A 327 23.63 6.42 -2.59
C GLY A 327 24.55 5.40 -3.26
N GLN A 328 24.23 4.09 -3.17
CA GLN A 328 25.07 3.04 -3.78
C GLN A 328 24.59 2.62 -5.18
N ASP A 329 23.51 3.18 -5.67
CA ASP A 329 22.90 2.80 -6.96
C ASP A 329 22.69 1.27 -7.12
N LYS A 330 22.25 0.61 -6.03
CA LYS A 330 22.26 -0.86 -5.94
C LYS A 330 20.88 -1.48 -5.81
N VAL A 331 19.96 -0.78 -5.14
CA VAL A 331 18.65 -1.35 -4.76
C VAL A 331 17.71 -1.47 -5.95
N ASN A 332 16.74 -2.38 -5.83
CA ASN A 332 15.70 -2.57 -6.84
C ASN A 332 14.69 -1.40 -6.81
N PRO A 333 14.51 -0.63 -7.90
CA PRO A 333 13.51 0.45 -7.96
C PRO A 333 12.11 -0.05 -8.33
N GLY A 334 11.92 -1.34 -8.51
CA GLY A 334 10.67 -1.94 -9.02
C GLY A 334 9.44 -1.58 -8.19
N SER A 335 9.56 -1.56 -6.86
CA SER A 335 8.43 -1.22 -5.98
C SER A 335 7.92 0.20 -6.23
N VAL A 336 8.79 1.21 -6.29
CA VAL A 336 8.38 2.59 -6.56
C VAL A 336 7.95 2.80 -8.02
N ILE A 337 8.55 2.09 -8.98
CA ILE A 337 8.10 2.09 -10.39
C ILE A 337 6.67 1.55 -10.49
N LEU A 338 6.40 0.41 -9.87
CA LEU A 338 5.06 -0.20 -9.88
C LEU A 338 4.03 0.62 -9.08
N SER A 339 4.45 1.34 -8.04
CA SER A 339 3.59 2.33 -7.38
C SER A 339 3.24 3.49 -8.34
N GLY A 340 4.19 3.89 -9.18
CA GLY A 340 3.95 4.81 -10.29
C GLY A 340 3.01 4.24 -11.36
N VAL A 341 3.06 2.93 -11.62
CA VAL A 341 2.08 2.24 -12.49
C VAL A 341 0.67 2.38 -11.92
N MET A 342 0.46 2.10 -10.63
CA MET A 342 -0.84 2.33 -9.97
C MET A 342 -1.30 3.78 -10.07
N MET A 343 -0.36 4.74 -9.97
CA MET A 343 -0.65 6.16 -10.18
C MET A 343 -1.14 6.42 -11.62
N LEU A 344 -0.46 5.89 -12.63
CA LEU A 344 -0.89 6.05 -14.04
C LEU A 344 -2.26 5.43 -14.29
N GLU A 345 -2.57 4.30 -13.67
CA GLU A 345 -3.91 3.68 -13.74
C GLU A 345 -4.98 4.60 -13.13
N LEU A 346 -4.74 5.19 -11.96
CA LEU A 346 -5.63 6.17 -11.35
C LEU A 346 -5.84 7.41 -12.24
N LEU A 347 -4.80 7.85 -12.94
CA LEU A 347 -4.88 8.96 -13.90
C LEU A 347 -5.62 8.59 -15.19
N GLY A 348 -6.01 7.31 -15.38
CA GLY A 348 -6.61 6.81 -16.62
C GLY A 348 -5.61 6.65 -17.77
N TRP A 349 -4.31 6.56 -17.48
CA TRP A 349 -3.23 6.44 -18.46
C TRP A 349 -2.75 4.98 -18.58
N LYS A 350 -3.70 4.10 -18.89
CA LYS A 350 -3.53 2.64 -18.87
C LYS A 350 -2.47 2.15 -19.86
N GLU A 351 -2.35 2.77 -21.02
CA GLU A 351 -1.38 2.38 -22.05
C GLU A 351 0.06 2.53 -21.55
N ALA A 352 0.36 3.63 -20.84
CA ALA A 352 1.68 3.85 -20.25
C ALA A 352 1.93 2.89 -19.07
N ALA A 353 0.92 2.63 -18.24
CA ALA A 353 0.99 1.66 -17.16
C ALA A 353 1.31 0.24 -17.67
N GLU A 354 0.57 -0.24 -18.66
CA GLU A 354 0.80 -1.54 -19.28
C GLU A 354 2.17 -1.65 -19.96
N LEU A 355 2.63 -0.56 -20.61
CA LEU A 355 3.93 -0.53 -21.25
C LEU A 355 5.06 -0.76 -20.25
N ILE A 356 4.99 -0.13 -19.07
CA ILE A 356 5.99 -0.32 -18.01
C ILE A 356 5.98 -1.78 -17.51
N VAL A 357 4.80 -2.33 -17.22
CA VAL A 357 4.68 -3.71 -16.73
C VAL A 357 5.25 -4.72 -17.74
N LYS A 358 4.91 -4.57 -19.02
CA LYS A 358 5.43 -5.41 -20.10
C LYS A 358 6.96 -5.30 -20.25
N ALA A 359 7.48 -4.07 -20.23
CA ALA A 359 8.91 -3.80 -20.36
C ALA A 359 9.70 -4.35 -19.15
N MET A 360 9.20 -4.16 -17.93
CA MET A 360 9.80 -4.68 -16.71
C MET A 360 9.81 -6.21 -16.72
N THR A 361 8.69 -6.84 -17.06
CA THR A 361 8.58 -8.31 -17.20
C THR A 361 9.62 -8.83 -18.19
N LYS A 362 9.74 -8.21 -19.37
CA LYS A 362 10.73 -8.59 -20.39
C LYS A 362 12.16 -8.42 -19.89
N THR A 363 12.47 -7.36 -19.14
CA THR A 363 13.79 -7.11 -18.58
C THR A 363 14.17 -8.20 -17.57
N ILE A 364 13.24 -8.61 -16.70
CA ILE A 364 13.43 -9.70 -15.74
C ILE A 364 13.62 -11.04 -16.46
N GLN A 365 12.81 -11.34 -17.48
CA GLN A 365 12.95 -12.55 -18.31
C GLN A 365 14.29 -12.64 -19.04
N GLN A 366 14.87 -11.50 -19.40
CA GLN A 366 16.22 -11.40 -19.94
C GLN A 366 17.31 -11.62 -18.88
N LYS A 367 16.92 -11.87 -17.63
CA LYS A 367 17.80 -11.99 -16.47
C LYS A 367 18.69 -10.77 -16.21
N ARG A 368 18.25 -9.59 -16.64
CA ARG A 368 18.90 -8.31 -16.40
C ARG A 368 18.25 -7.68 -15.19
N VAL A 369 18.85 -7.87 -14.00
CA VAL A 369 18.18 -7.63 -12.72
C VAL A 369 19.11 -7.03 -11.69
N THR A 370 18.56 -6.44 -10.64
CA THR A 370 19.28 -5.93 -9.49
C THR A 370 19.74 -7.05 -8.54
N TYR A 371 20.55 -6.71 -7.55
CA TYR A 371 21.26 -7.67 -6.68
C TYR A 371 20.35 -8.64 -5.93
N ASP A 372 19.14 -8.21 -5.57
CA ASP A 372 18.17 -8.99 -4.83
C ASP A 372 17.69 -10.22 -5.61
N PHE A 373 17.49 -10.08 -6.91
CA PHE A 373 17.18 -11.19 -7.82
C PHE A 373 18.45 -11.89 -8.33
N ALA A 374 19.48 -11.13 -8.70
CA ALA A 374 20.70 -11.71 -9.29
C ALA A 374 21.35 -12.77 -8.41
N ARG A 375 21.34 -12.60 -7.08
CA ARG A 375 21.88 -13.58 -6.12
C ARG A 375 21.13 -14.93 -6.09
N GLN A 376 19.94 -14.99 -6.69
CA GLN A 376 19.05 -16.15 -6.69
C GLN A 376 18.80 -16.70 -8.11
N MET A 377 19.31 -16.03 -9.16
CA MET A 377 19.10 -16.38 -10.55
C MET A 377 20.40 -16.80 -11.23
N GLU A 378 20.50 -18.05 -11.61
CA GLU A 378 21.67 -18.53 -12.37
C GLU A 378 21.76 -17.83 -13.74
N GLY A 379 22.96 -17.35 -14.09
CA GLY A 379 23.20 -16.64 -15.35
C GLY A 379 22.60 -15.24 -15.42
N ALA A 380 22.27 -14.63 -14.28
CA ALA A 380 21.78 -13.26 -14.25
C ALA A 380 22.89 -12.25 -14.56
N THR A 381 22.54 -11.20 -15.29
CA THR A 381 23.34 -9.99 -15.45
C THR A 381 22.96 -9.04 -14.33
N LEU A 382 23.88 -8.81 -13.41
CA LEU A 382 23.70 -7.85 -12.31
C LEU A 382 23.68 -6.41 -12.86
N LEU A 383 22.62 -5.69 -12.63
CA LEU A 383 22.47 -4.28 -12.94
C LEU A 383 22.44 -3.44 -11.66
N LYS A 384 22.89 -2.19 -11.79
CA LYS A 384 22.65 -1.14 -10.80
C LYS A 384 21.18 -0.71 -10.83
N CYS A 385 20.74 0.07 -9.84
CA CYS A 385 19.42 0.65 -9.79
C CYS A 385 19.10 1.47 -11.06
N SER A 386 20.00 2.40 -11.42
CA SER A 386 19.86 3.24 -12.62
C SER A 386 19.88 2.43 -13.93
N GLU A 387 20.77 1.44 -14.03
CA GLU A 387 20.88 0.58 -15.21
C GLU A 387 19.65 -0.32 -15.39
N PHE A 388 19.01 -0.73 -14.29
CA PHE A 388 17.75 -1.50 -14.36
C PHE A 388 16.60 -0.64 -14.89
N GLY A 389 16.51 0.62 -14.46
CA GLY A 389 15.57 1.59 -15.04
C GLY A 389 15.81 1.81 -16.55
N ASP A 390 17.08 1.97 -16.96
CA ASP A 390 17.44 2.12 -18.37
C ASP A 390 17.13 0.86 -19.20
N ALA A 391 17.30 -0.32 -18.61
CA ALA A 391 16.95 -1.58 -19.25
C ALA A 391 15.44 -1.72 -19.46
N ILE A 392 14.62 -1.28 -18.49
CA ILE A 392 13.17 -1.22 -18.65
C ILE A 392 12.79 -0.27 -19.79
N ILE A 393 13.34 0.94 -19.81
CA ILE A 393 13.09 1.94 -20.88
C ILE A 393 13.49 1.38 -22.25
N GLY A 394 14.62 0.69 -22.34
CA GLY A 394 15.09 0.07 -23.56
C GLY A 394 14.20 -1.09 -24.06
N ASN A 395 13.37 -1.67 -23.22
CA ASN A 395 12.44 -2.75 -23.53
C ASN A 395 11.01 -2.25 -23.83
N MET A 396 10.71 -0.96 -23.62
CA MET A 396 9.48 -0.32 -24.08
C MET A 396 9.47 -0.19 -25.62
#